data_d000720d78c6fa57c6ade69f47bd2c4e
#
_entry.id   d000720d78c6fa57c6ade69f47bd2c4e
#
_cell.length_a   1.000
_cell.length_b   1.000
_cell.length_c   1.000
_cell.angle_alpha   90.00
_cell.angle_beta   90.00
_cell.angle_gamma   90.00
#
_symmetry.space_group_name_H-M   'P 1'
#
loop_
_entity.id
_entity.type
_entity.pdbx_description
1 polymer ?
#
loop_
_entity_poly.entity_id
_entity_poly.type
_entity_poly.pdbx_seq_one_letter_code
_entity_poly.pdbx_strand_id
1 'polypeptide(L)'
;MIAVVETVEGVVLVDVEDEVVLGPGNEVPVSDAPSVSLPRVVASAQSGATIVAIVDRRPPLAISHDAGETWREAGGGLPAGFGIAIAEDDPDRMLYAGRNRLYVSANGGVFWRGLALELPDIVAVAWID
;
A
#
# COMPACT_ATOMS: atom_id res chain seq x y z
N MET A 1 4.25 -5.04 -13.41
CA MET A 1 3.33 -4.92 -12.25
C MET A 1 2.53 -3.64 -12.38
N ILE A 2 1.24 -3.79 -12.32
CA ILE A 2 0.32 -2.68 -12.52
C ILE A 2 -0.49 -2.45 -11.25
N ALA A 3 -0.55 -1.20 -10.83
CA ALA A 3 -1.38 -0.73 -9.74
C ALA A 3 -2.57 0.03 -10.31
N VAL A 4 -3.72 -0.09 -9.67
CA VAL A 4 -4.86 0.78 -9.89
C VAL A 4 -4.90 1.78 -8.73
N VAL A 5 -4.98 3.06 -9.07
CA VAL A 5 -4.89 4.15 -8.11
C VAL A 5 -6.10 5.05 -8.26
N GLU A 6 -6.88 5.14 -7.20
CA GLU A 6 -7.97 6.12 -7.13
C GLU A 6 -7.42 7.42 -6.56
N THR A 7 -7.61 8.51 -7.30
CA THR A 7 -7.22 9.85 -6.86
C THR A 7 -8.47 10.73 -6.79
N VAL A 8 -8.32 11.93 -6.24
CA VAL A 8 -9.40 12.92 -6.21
C VAL A 8 -9.82 13.39 -7.60
N GLU A 9 -9.02 13.11 -8.64
CA GLU A 9 -9.31 13.48 -10.03
C GLU A 9 -9.70 12.29 -10.89
N GLY A 10 -9.82 11.10 -10.33
CA GLY A 10 -10.22 9.90 -11.03
C GLY A 10 -9.29 8.73 -10.80
N VAL A 11 -9.58 7.62 -11.49
CA VAL A 11 -8.85 6.36 -11.33
C VAL A 11 -7.88 6.18 -12.49
N VAL A 12 -6.64 5.85 -12.19
CA VAL A 12 -5.59 5.63 -13.19
C VAL A 12 -4.89 4.29 -12.96
N LEU A 13 -4.34 3.76 -14.05
CA LEU A 13 -3.45 2.61 -14.00
C LEU A 13 -2.00 3.09 -14.05
N VAL A 14 -1.16 2.52 -13.21
CA VAL A 14 0.26 2.90 -13.10
C VAL A 14 1.12 1.66 -13.25
N ASP A 15 2.09 1.72 -14.17
CA ASP A 15 3.16 0.73 -14.24
C ASP A 15 4.21 1.14 -13.22
N VAL A 16 4.38 0.33 -12.17
CA VAL A 16 5.27 0.69 -11.07
C VAL A 16 6.75 0.47 -11.39
N GLU A 17 7.07 -0.36 -12.37
CA GLU A 17 8.45 -0.57 -12.79
C GLU A 17 8.94 0.56 -13.68
N ASP A 18 8.13 0.96 -14.65
CA ASP A 18 8.44 2.06 -15.54
C ASP A 18 8.07 3.43 -14.97
N GLU A 19 7.34 3.45 -13.87
CA GLU A 19 6.94 4.68 -13.15
C GLU A 19 6.13 5.63 -14.05
N VAL A 20 5.17 5.08 -14.80
CA VAL A 20 4.35 5.85 -15.74
C VAL A 20 2.87 5.56 -15.55
N VAL A 21 2.04 6.56 -15.82
CA VAL A 21 0.58 6.39 -15.91
C VAL A 21 0.27 5.76 -17.28
N LEU A 22 -0.40 4.61 -17.26
CA LEU A 22 -0.78 3.90 -18.48
C LEU A 22 -2.08 4.45 -19.09
N GLY A 23 -2.95 5.04 -18.28
CA GLY A 23 -4.23 5.56 -18.74
C GLY A 23 -5.28 5.47 -17.65
N PRO A 24 -6.56 5.77 -17.99
CA PRO A 24 -7.64 5.66 -17.02
C PRO A 24 -7.88 4.20 -16.63
N GLY A 25 -8.25 4.00 -15.37
CA GLY A 25 -8.59 2.70 -14.82
C GLY A 25 -10.06 2.61 -14.45
N ASN A 26 -10.48 1.41 -14.06
CA ASN A 26 -11.77 1.17 -13.46
C ASN A 26 -11.69 1.44 -11.95
N GLU A 27 -12.78 1.21 -11.23
CA GLU A 27 -12.77 1.37 -9.77
C GLU A 27 -11.71 0.49 -9.12
N VAL A 28 -11.15 0.99 -8.02
CA VAL A 28 -10.26 0.18 -7.19
C VAL A 28 -11.08 -0.97 -6.59
N PRO A 29 -10.60 -2.23 -6.74
CA PRO A 29 -11.32 -3.36 -6.16
C PRO A 29 -11.50 -3.18 -4.66
N VAL A 30 -12.72 -3.39 -4.18
CA VAL A 30 -13.02 -3.40 -2.75
C VAL A 30 -12.61 -4.77 -2.21
N SER A 31 -11.68 -4.79 -1.28
CA SER A 31 -11.36 -6.00 -0.53
C SER A 31 -11.65 -5.76 0.93
N ASP A 32 -12.06 -6.82 1.63
CA ASP A 32 -12.31 -6.72 3.06
C ASP A 32 -10.97 -6.51 3.77
N ALA A 33 -10.84 -5.39 4.47
CA ALA A 33 -9.68 -5.15 5.29
C ALA A 33 -9.68 -6.09 6.49
N PRO A 34 -8.51 -6.62 6.92
CA PRO A 34 -8.46 -7.45 8.12
C PRO A 34 -8.85 -6.66 9.36
N SER A 35 -9.38 -7.36 10.36
CA SER A 35 -9.61 -6.77 11.67
C SER A 35 -8.28 -6.64 12.39
N VAL A 36 -7.87 -5.41 12.69
CA VAL A 36 -6.58 -5.13 13.33
C VAL A 36 -6.83 -4.47 14.68
N SER A 37 -6.29 -5.08 15.73
CA SER A 37 -6.47 -4.60 17.11
C SER A 37 -5.43 -3.58 17.56
N LEU A 38 -4.77 -2.91 16.62
CA LEU A 38 -3.81 -1.85 16.91
C LEU A 38 -4.52 -0.51 17.05
N PRO A 39 -4.00 0.41 17.87
CA PRO A 39 -4.55 1.75 17.94
C PRO A 39 -4.20 2.56 16.68
N ARG A 40 -5.08 3.50 16.33
CA ARG A 40 -4.85 4.49 15.26
C ARG A 40 -4.61 3.89 13.87
N VAL A 41 -5.26 2.77 13.55
CA VAL A 41 -5.16 2.18 12.21
C VAL A 41 -5.90 3.05 11.20
N VAL A 42 -5.21 3.44 10.13
CA VAL A 42 -5.75 4.23 9.03
C VAL A 42 -6.22 3.32 7.90
N ALA A 43 -5.43 2.31 7.56
CA ALA A 43 -5.72 1.36 6.50
C ALA A 43 -4.96 0.07 6.77
N SER A 44 -5.41 -1.03 6.19
CA SER A 44 -4.73 -2.32 6.34
C SER A 44 -4.98 -3.20 5.12
N ALA A 45 -4.09 -4.19 4.93
CA ALA A 45 -4.20 -5.18 3.86
C ALA A 45 -3.65 -6.51 4.38
N GLN A 46 -4.11 -7.60 3.77
CA GLN A 46 -3.71 -8.94 4.17
C GLN A 46 -3.50 -9.83 2.96
N SER A 47 -2.46 -10.67 3.02
CA SER A 47 -2.23 -11.75 2.08
C SER A 47 -1.72 -12.96 2.89
N GLY A 48 -2.52 -14.02 2.97
CA GLY A 48 -2.21 -15.15 3.84
C GLY A 48 -2.09 -14.72 5.29
N ALA A 49 -1.01 -15.09 5.95
CA ALA A 49 -0.73 -14.71 7.34
C ALA A 49 -0.04 -13.34 7.46
N THR A 50 0.27 -12.68 6.35
CA THR A 50 0.91 -11.37 6.37
C THR A 50 -0.15 -10.28 6.39
N ILE A 51 -0.11 -9.43 7.41
CA ILE A 51 -0.97 -8.26 7.55
C ILE A 51 -0.08 -7.03 7.64
N VAL A 52 -0.43 -5.99 6.88
CA VAL A 52 0.22 -4.68 6.96
C VAL A 52 -0.81 -3.65 7.36
N ALA A 53 -0.53 -2.88 8.37
CA ALA A 53 -1.39 -1.79 8.82
C ALA A 53 -0.65 -0.47 8.75
N ILE A 54 -1.33 0.55 8.22
CA ILE A 54 -0.87 1.93 8.34
C ILE A 54 -1.42 2.47 9.66
N VAL A 55 -0.54 3.00 10.49
CA VAL A 55 -0.92 3.61 11.75
C VAL A 55 -0.58 5.09 11.75
N ASP A 56 -1.36 5.88 12.47
CA ASP A 56 -1.13 7.34 12.56
C ASP A 56 -0.07 7.65 13.63
N ARG A 57 1.14 7.21 13.33
CA ARG A 57 2.35 7.47 14.16
C ARG A 57 3.60 7.21 13.31
N ARG A 58 4.76 7.35 13.89
CA ARG A 58 6.04 7.07 13.24
C ARG A 58 6.79 5.95 13.95
N PRO A 59 7.34 4.95 13.22
CA PRO A 59 7.16 4.73 11.79
C PRO A 59 5.71 4.36 11.47
N PRO A 60 5.23 4.61 10.22
CA PRO A 60 3.79 4.50 9.93
C PRO A 60 3.27 3.08 9.72
N LEU A 61 4.14 2.08 9.63
CA LEU A 61 3.71 0.71 9.34
C LEU A 61 3.90 -0.23 10.52
N ALA A 62 2.93 -1.12 10.69
CA ALA A 62 3.04 -2.30 11.53
C ALA A 62 2.79 -3.52 10.65
N ILE A 63 3.69 -4.49 10.70
CA ILE A 63 3.64 -5.69 9.87
C ILE A 63 3.64 -6.93 10.76
N SER A 64 2.70 -7.84 10.46
CA SER A 64 2.61 -9.15 11.09
C SER A 64 2.77 -10.22 10.03
N HIS A 65 3.49 -11.30 10.35
CA HIS A 65 3.60 -12.48 9.50
C HIS A 65 2.92 -13.70 10.10
N ASP A 66 2.22 -13.52 11.22
CA ASP A 66 1.57 -14.60 11.98
C ASP A 66 0.10 -14.27 12.27
N ALA A 67 -0.56 -13.68 11.30
CA ALA A 67 -1.98 -13.36 11.34
C ALA A 67 -2.37 -12.41 12.47
N GLY A 68 -1.46 -11.52 12.86
CA GLY A 68 -1.73 -10.48 13.85
C GLY A 68 -1.34 -10.85 15.28
N GLU A 69 -0.68 -11.99 15.49
CA GLU A 69 -0.25 -12.37 16.85
C GLU A 69 0.94 -11.53 17.31
N THR A 70 1.91 -11.29 16.42
CA THR A 70 3.06 -10.42 16.72
C THR A 70 3.22 -9.38 15.63
N TRP A 71 3.72 -8.22 15.98
CA TRP A 71 3.88 -7.08 15.08
C TRP A 71 5.27 -6.50 15.19
N ARG A 72 5.79 -6.02 14.05
CA ARG A 72 7.00 -5.21 14.01
C ARG A 72 6.72 -3.87 13.34
N GLU A 73 7.45 -2.85 13.76
CA GLU A 73 7.37 -1.55 13.13
C GLU A 73 8.18 -1.55 11.83
N ALA A 74 7.70 -0.84 10.83
CA ALA A 74 8.34 -0.75 9.52
C ALA A 74 8.03 0.59 8.85
N GLY A 75 8.69 0.85 7.71
CA GLY A 75 8.43 2.04 6.93
C GLY A 75 9.08 3.30 7.50
N GLY A 76 10.19 3.18 8.19
CA GLY A 76 10.95 4.35 8.63
C GLY A 76 11.35 5.21 7.45
N GLY A 77 11.08 6.52 7.53
CA GLY A 77 11.32 7.46 6.44
C GLY A 77 10.16 7.64 5.48
N LEU A 78 9.11 6.80 5.54
CA LEU A 78 7.93 7.01 4.72
C LEU A 78 7.09 8.18 5.28
N PRO A 79 6.43 8.95 4.39
CA PRO A 79 5.47 9.96 4.84
C PRO A 79 4.21 9.31 5.40
N ALA A 80 3.31 10.12 5.95
CA ALA A 80 2.00 9.63 6.36
C ALA A 80 1.30 8.95 5.18
N GLY A 81 0.67 7.80 5.44
CA GLY A 81 0.07 6.98 4.39
C GLY A 81 -1.44 7.02 4.40
N PHE A 82 -2.02 6.77 3.22
CA PHE A 82 -3.46 6.76 3.00
C PHE A 82 -3.95 5.43 2.41
N GLY A 83 -3.06 4.61 1.86
CA GLY A 83 -3.44 3.34 1.29
C GLY A 83 -2.29 2.35 1.28
N ILE A 84 -2.64 1.08 1.36
CA ILE A 84 -1.68 -0.03 1.36
C ILE A 84 -2.30 -1.21 0.62
N ALA A 85 -1.49 -1.92 -0.17
CA ALA A 85 -1.92 -3.13 -0.84
C ALA A 85 -0.80 -4.16 -0.82
N ILE A 86 -1.17 -5.43 -0.69
CA ILE A 86 -0.25 -6.57 -0.78
C ILE A 86 -0.66 -7.38 -2.00
N ALA A 87 0.32 -7.82 -2.81
CA ALA A 87 0.03 -8.69 -3.94
C ALA A 87 -0.49 -10.05 -3.45
N GLU A 88 -1.52 -10.55 -4.12
CA GLU A 88 -2.21 -11.77 -3.71
C GLU A 88 -1.30 -13.00 -3.77
N ASP A 89 -0.46 -13.06 -4.80
CA ASP A 89 0.42 -14.19 -5.08
C ASP A 89 1.84 -14.02 -4.52
N ASP A 90 2.14 -12.87 -3.93
CA ASP A 90 3.47 -12.58 -3.39
C ASP A 90 3.36 -11.61 -2.21
N PRO A 91 3.29 -12.13 -0.97
CA PRO A 91 3.13 -11.28 0.20
C PRO A 91 4.32 -10.36 0.50
N ASP A 92 5.47 -10.59 -0.14
CA ASP A 92 6.62 -9.68 -0.02
C ASP A 92 6.46 -8.43 -0.87
N ARG A 93 5.52 -8.42 -1.81
CA ARG A 93 5.30 -7.29 -2.70
C ARG A 93 4.19 -6.40 -2.16
N MET A 94 4.56 -5.20 -1.78
CA MET A 94 3.66 -4.24 -1.15
C MET A 94 3.66 -2.90 -1.87
N LEU A 95 2.51 -2.23 -1.85
CA LEU A 95 2.31 -0.90 -2.44
C LEU A 95 1.78 0.02 -1.35
N TYR A 96 2.45 1.15 -1.15
CA TYR A 96 2.10 2.14 -0.14
C TYR A 96 1.80 3.46 -0.83
N ALA A 97 0.72 4.10 -0.45
CA ALA A 97 0.35 5.40 -0.97
C ALA A 97 0.50 6.48 0.10
N GLY A 98 1.41 7.41 -0.14
CA GLY A 98 1.43 8.69 0.54
C GLY A 98 0.34 9.59 -0.04
N ARG A 99 0.42 10.88 0.22
CA ARG A 99 -0.60 11.82 -0.25
C ARG A 99 -0.72 11.84 -1.78
N ASN A 100 0.40 11.92 -2.49
CA ASN A 100 0.44 12.07 -3.95
C ASN A 100 1.55 11.25 -4.60
N ARG A 101 2.13 10.30 -3.90
CA ARG A 101 3.25 9.49 -4.38
C ARG A 101 3.13 8.06 -3.91
N LEU A 102 3.55 7.14 -4.78
CA LEU A 102 3.54 5.72 -4.48
C LEU A 102 4.93 5.24 -4.05
N TYR A 103 4.95 4.24 -3.20
CA TYR A 103 6.16 3.56 -2.74
C TYR A 103 5.94 2.06 -2.86
N VAL A 104 6.97 1.32 -3.25
CA VAL A 104 6.88 -0.12 -3.44
C VAL A 104 7.96 -0.82 -2.64
N SER A 105 7.63 -1.99 -2.13
CA SER A 105 8.57 -2.90 -1.48
C SER A 105 8.46 -4.26 -2.14
N ALA A 106 9.60 -4.92 -2.35
CA ALA A 106 9.67 -6.29 -2.89
C ALA A 106 10.16 -7.29 -1.85
N ASN A 107 10.38 -6.86 -0.61
CA ASN A 107 10.98 -7.69 0.44
C ASN A 107 10.23 -7.60 1.77
N GLY A 108 8.91 -7.58 1.68
CA GLY A 108 8.06 -7.65 2.88
C GLY A 108 8.03 -6.37 3.70
N GLY A 109 8.27 -5.23 3.07
CA GLY A 109 8.22 -3.94 3.76
C GLY A 109 9.51 -3.57 4.49
N VAL A 110 10.60 -4.30 4.26
CA VAL A 110 11.90 -3.98 4.87
C VAL A 110 12.53 -2.78 4.20
N PHE A 111 12.44 -2.73 2.87
CA PHE A 111 13.02 -1.64 2.08
C PHE A 111 11.95 -1.11 1.13
N TRP A 112 11.84 0.22 1.03
CA TRP A 112 10.84 0.90 0.20
C TRP A 112 11.50 1.80 -0.84
N ARG A 113 10.97 1.79 -2.05
CA ARG A 113 11.40 2.65 -3.15
C ARG A 113 10.28 3.58 -3.53
N GLY A 114 10.53 4.89 -3.46
CA GLY A 114 9.56 5.88 -3.93
C GLY A 114 9.59 5.99 -5.45
N LEU A 115 8.41 6.05 -6.08
CA LEU A 115 8.30 6.33 -7.49
C LEU A 115 8.49 7.84 -7.73
N ALA A 116 9.14 8.19 -8.84
CA ALA A 116 9.34 9.60 -9.20
C ALA A 116 8.04 10.29 -9.65
N LEU A 117 7.04 9.50 -10.01
CA LEU A 117 5.76 9.97 -10.50
C LEU A 117 4.94 10.64 -9.40
N GLU A 118 4.50 11.88 -9.64
CA GLU A 118 3.54 12.57 -8.78
C GLU A 118 2.14 12.43 -9.34
N LEU A 119 1.17 12.19 -8.46
CA LEU A 119 -0.24 12.00 -8.80
C LEU A 119 -1.09 13.03 -8.07
N PRO A 120 -2.35 13.25 -8.49
CA PRO A 120 -3.30 13.94 -7.63
C PRO A 120 -3.45 13.21 -6.30
N ASP A 121 -4.03 13.85 -5.30
CA ASP A 121 -4.17 13.26 -3.96
C ASP A 121 -4.81 11.86 -4.05
N ILE A 122 -4.14 10.89 -3.45
CA ILE A 122 -4.51 9.47 -3.56
C ILE A 122 -5.54 9.12 -2.49
N VAL A 123 -6.57 8.39 -2.90
CA VAL A 123 -7.66 7.94 -2.02
C VAL A 123 -7.52 6.44 -1.70
N ALA A 124 -7.18 5.63 -2.71
CA ALA A 124 -7.07 4.18 -2.54
C ALA A 124 -6.15 3.58 -3.59
N VAL A 125 -5.56 2.43 -3.29
CA VAL A 125 -4.68 1.70 -4.20
C VAL A 125 -4.95 0.20 -4.12
N ALA A 126 -4.66 -0.50 -5.22
CA ALA A 126 -4.68 -1.95 -5.27
C ALA A 126 -3.76 -2.45 -6.39
N TRP A 127 -3.34 -3.71 -6.29
CA TRP A 127 -2.68 -4.40 -7.40
C TRP A 127 -3.74 -5.02 -8.30
N ILE A 128 -3.49 -5.05 -9.61
CA ILE A 128 -4.42 -5.67 -10.57
C ILE A 128 -3.81 -6.81 -11.38
N ASP A 129 -2.59 -7.19 -11.10
CA ASP A 129 -1.95 -8.33 -11.77
C ASP A 129 -1.37 -9.37 -10.82
#